data_ff5f6b29d65652b75705d3d53820667d
#
_entry.id   ff5f6b29d65652b75705d3d53820667d
#
_cell.length_a   1.000
_cell.length_b   1.000
_cell.length_c   1.000
_cell.angle_alpha   90.00
_cell.angle_beta   90.00
_cell.angle_gamma   90.00
#
_symmetry.space_group_name_H-M   'P 1'
#
loop_
_entity.id
_entity.type
_entity.pdbx_description
1 polymer ?
#
loop_
_entity_poly.entity_id
_entity_poly.type
_entity_poly.pdbx_seq_one_letter_code
_entity_poly.pdbx_strand_id
1 'polypeptide(L)'
;PEIESVHWGYDGRVVVPAFNPLTLVVHNPAGSDLSGSLELQRLRGGYWTVGLPIRQPVFVSPGQRRPFRFYPYAIGQLDDWRLTWIDSEGNRRVLETAELKPRVGVPTTVLLETPGRLTSRGGRLPTLDETWFPPVSTATDGLAGVVLDHVPRWDLPRRRSFLQWLERGGTVHLLETRSGEDVVFGGDLKILNGNNAVVRHGTGRVIRQPFGVADIPDGFSIGKKPGKQAGIDTLSMGNEFEPVAAIDDAALFSALRSMTRPHRNWPLIYVMCLVYMGLLFPGGFLFGQGGRDFRAVLALLGGTVVFFSVVFFLVGRRDDISTFVIRTATVAHHRTDGDLDYRQWVEAAANRGGNYRFTHHGRGRLYST
;
A
#
# COMPACT_ATOMS: atom_id res chain seq x y z
N PRO A 1 -25.89 2.94 -4.44
CA PRO A 1 -25.31 2.86 -3.11
C PRO A 1 -25.04 4.25 -2.55
N GLU A 2 -25.20 4.40 -1.24
CA GLU A 2 -24.80 5.58 -0.49
C GLU A 2 -23.65 5.22 0.42
N ILE A 3 -22.61 6.06 0.46
CA ILE A 3 -21.52 5.92 1.41
C ILE A 3 -21.88 6.70 2.66
N GLU A 4 -22.18 5.97 3.73
CA GLU A 4 -22.59 6.57 5.00
C GLU A 4 -21.39 7.06 5.82
N SER A 5 -20.26 6.33 5.77
CA SER A 5 -19.05 6.73 6.47
C SER A 5 -17.80 6.12 5.83
N VAL A 6 -16.68 6.81 6.02
CA VAL A 6 -15.34 6.43 5.54
C VAL A 6 -14.39 6.48 6.74
N HIS A 7 -13.69 5.38 7.00
CA HIS A 7 -12.74 5.29 8.10
C HIS A 7 -11.38 4.86 7.60
N TRP A 8 -10.40 5.75 7.70
CA TRP A 8 -9.01 5.50 7.36
C TRP A 8 -8.20 5.04 8.56
N GLY A 9 -7.33 4.05 8.33
CA GLY A 9 -6.39 3.60 9.35
C GLY A 9 -7.09 3.07 10.61
N TYR A 10 -6.47 3.32 11.73
CA TYR A 10 -6.94 2.89 13.04
C TYR A 10 -7.45 4.05 13.91
N ASP A 11 -7.08 5.28 13.57
CA ASP A 11 -7.43 6.51 14.29
C ASP A 11 -7.93 7.62 13.34
N GLY A 12 -8.37 7.28 12.15
CA GLY A 12 -8.76 8.22 11.10
C GLY A 12 -7.58 8.77 10.30
N ARG A 13 -6.38 8.18 10.44
CA ARG A 13 -5.14 8.60 9.76
C ARG A 13 -4.48 7.43 9.05
N VAL A 14 -3.65 7.76 8.06
CA VAL A 14 -2.83 6.79 7.33
C VAL A 14 -1.36 6.94 7.69
N VAL A 15 -0.68 5.83 7.78
CA VAL A 15 0.78 5.78 7.92
C VAL A 15 1.37 5.64 6.52
N VAL A 16 2.44 6.36 6.24
CA VAL A 16 3.14 6.33 4.95
C VAL A 16 4.63 6.10 5.18
N PRO A 17 5.31 5.31 4.36
CA PRO A 17 4.79 4.42 3.30
C PRO A 17 4.31 3.08 3.90
N ALA A 18 3.03 2.76 3.85
CA ALA A 18 2.48 1.55 4.47
C ALA A 18 1.12 1.15 3.90
N PHE A 19 0.74 -0.10 4.14
CA PHE A 19 -0.64 -0.55 3.93
C PHE A 19 -1.52 -0.02 5.07
N ASN A 20 -2.69 0.51 4.70
CA ASN A 20 -3.63 1.07 5.66
C ASN A 20 -5.02 0.46 5.44
N PRO A 21 -5.76 0.10 6.50
CA PRO A 21 -7.15 -0.28 6.35
C PRO A 21 -7.99 0.95 5.98
N LEU A 22 -8.86 0.77 5.00
CA LEU A 22 -9.93 1.71 4.64
C LEU A 22 -11.26 0.96 4.77
N THR A 23 -12.11 1.38 5.68
CA THR A 23 -13.44 0.83 5.87
C THR A 23 -14.49 1.81 5.36
N LEU A 24 -15.32 1.33 4.43
CA LEU A 24 -16.44 2.07 3.85
C LEU A 24 -17.74 1.43 4.35
N VAL A 25 -18.62 2.18 4.95
CA VAL A 25 -19.98 1.71 5.29
C VAL A 25 -20.90 2.09 4.14
N VAL A 26 -21.41 1.06 3.46
CA VAL A 26 -22.34 1.22 2.34
C VAL A 26 -23.75 0.97 2.83
N HIS A 27 -24.64 1.91 2.58
CA HIS A 27 -26.06 1.81 2.82
C HIS A 27 -26.82 1.59 1.49
N ASN A 28 -27.78 0.68 1.50
CA ASN A 28 -28.70 0.47 0.41
C ASN A 28 -30.09 1.04 0.77
N PRO A 29 -30.42 2.27 0.38
CA PRO A 29 -31.72 2.87 0.64
C PRO A 29 -32.83 2.35 -0.29
N ALA A 30 -32.50 1.60 -1.34
CA ALA A 30 -33.47 1.10 -2.31
C ALA A 30 -34.25 -0.08 -1.78
N GLY A 31 -35.40 -0.33 -2.36
CA GLY A 31 -36.28 -1.49 -2.06
C GLY A 31 -35.83 -2.80 -2.70
N SER A 32 -34.73 -2.82 -3.45
CA SER A 32 -34.17 -4.00 -4.11
C SER A 32 -32.73 -4.25 -3.66
N ASP A 33 -32.24 -5.47 -3.86
CA ASP A 33 -30.86 -5.84 -3.58
C ASP A 33 -29.88 -5.00 -4.42
N LEU A 34 -28.84 -4.52 -3.74
CA LEU A 34 -27.73 -3.82 -4.37
C LEU A 34 -26.61 -4.81 -4.66
N SER A 35 -26.34 -5.09 -5.93
CA SER A 35 -25.26 -5.98 -6.38
C SER A 35 -24.37 -5.27 -7.37
N GLY A 36 -23.05 -5.41 -7.18
CA GLY A 36 -22.07 -4.77 -8.04
C GLY A 36 -20.64 -4.87 -7.47
N SER A 37 -19.82 -3.87 -7.75
CA SER A 37 -18.49 -3.78 -7.17
C SER A 37 -18.09 -2.34 -6.88
N LEU A 38 -17.30 -2.17 -5.81
CA LEU A 38 -16.59 -0.93 -5.51
C LEU A 38 -15.16 -1.04 -6.05
N GLU A 39 -14.74 0.00 -6.75
CA GLU A 39 -13.38 0.14 -7.28
C GLU A 39 -12.72 1.35 -6.64
N LEU A 40 -11.61 1.10 -5.95
CA LEU A 40 -10.78 2.13 -5.32
C LEU A 40 -9.54 2.36 -6.19
N GLN A 41 -9.37 3.57 -6.71
CA GLN A 41 -8.28 3.97 -7.58
C GLN A 41 -7.47 5.09 -6.95
N ARG A 42 -6.13 4.93 -6.89
CA ARG A 42 -5.23 5.99 -6.48
C ARG A 42 -5.05 7.00 -7.61
N LEU A 43 -4.99 8.27 -7.22
CA LEU A 43 -4.76 9.40 -8.11
C LEU A 43 -3.52 10.18 -7.66
N ARG A 44 -2.82 10.78 -8.60
CA ARG A 44 -1.78 11.78 -8.35
C ARG A 44 -2.26 13.14 -8.83
N GLY A 45 -2.20 14.13 -7.94
CA GLY A 45 -2.67 15.49 -8.25
C GLY A 45 -4.16 15.57 -8.59
N GLY A 46 -4.96 14.63 -8.07
CA GLY A 46 -6.41 14.60 -8.27
C GLY A 46 -6.90 14.06 -9.63
N TYR A 47 -6.02 13.91 -10.62
CA TYR A 47 -6.43 13.59 -12.01
C TYR A 47 -5.79 12.32 -12.56
N TRP A 48 -4.50 12.13 -12.35
CA TRP A 48 -3.75 11.05 -12.98
C TRP A 48 -3.93 9.74 -12.20
N THR A 49 -4.49 8.73 -12.84
CA THR A 49 -4.59 7.39 -12.26
C THR A 49 -3.20 6.77 -12.10
N VAL A 50 -2.91 6.25 -10.91
CA VAL A 50 -1.64 5.61 -10.60
C VAL A 50 -1.92 4.18 -10.13
N GLY A 51 -1.20 3.25 -10.73
CA GLY A 51 -1.33 1.84 -10.41
C GLY A 51 -2.65 1.21 -10.86
N LEU A 52 -2.89 -0.01 -10.42
CA LEU A 52 -4.11 -0.75 -10.69
C LEU A 52 -5.18 -0.43 -9.65
N PRO A 53 -6.46 -0.38 -10.05
CA PRO A 53 -7.55 -0.22 -9.10
C PRO A 53 -7.72 -1.46 -8.23
N ILE A 54 -8.10 -1.25 -6.97
CA ILE A 54 -8.51 -2.34 -6.07
C ILE A 54 -10.01 -2.49 -6.21
N ARG A 55 -10.47 -3.67 -6.65
CA ARG A 55 -11.89 -3.95 -6.84
C ARG A 55 -12.38 -4.95 -5.81
N GLN A 56 -13.54 -4.67 -5.23
CA GLN A 56 -14.20 -5.55 -4.28
C GLN A 56 -15.67 -5.74 -4.64
N PRO A 57 -16.17 -6.98 -4.72
CA PRO A 57 -17.58 -7.24 -4.93
C PRO A 57 -18.41 -6.77 -3.74
N VAL A 58 -19.57 -6.22 -4.02
CA VAL A 58 -20.50 -5.65 -3.05
C VAL A 58 -21.88 -6.27 -3.24
N PHE A 59 -22.45 -6.70 -2.11
CA PHE A 59 -23.84 -7.11 -2.03
C PHE A 59 -24.43 -6.55 -0.74
N VAL A 60 -25.53 -5.79 -0.85
CA VAL A 60 -26.23 -5.18 0.30
C VAL A 60 -27.73 -5.31 0.08
N SER A 61 -28.44 -5.98 0.99
CA SER A 61 -29.88 -6.11 0.95
C SER A 61 -30.60 -4.77 1.20
N PRO A 62 -31.88 -4.64 0.83
CA PRO A 62 -32.65 -3.42 1.02
C PRO A 62 -32.62 -2.91 2.45
N GLY A 63 -32.43 -1.61 2.64
CA GLY A 63 -32.36 -0.95 3.93
C GLY A 63 -31.19 -1.32 4.81
N GLN A 64 -30.29 -2.22 4.36
CA GLN A 64 -29.16 -2.69 5.16
C GLN A 64 -27.92 -1.79 4.99
N ARG A 65 -27.08 -1.84 6.03
CA ARG A 65 -25.75 -1.21 6.07
C ARG A 65 -24.71 -2.29 6.17
N ARG A 66 -23.66 -2.20 5.37
CA ARG A 66 -22.58 -3.19 5.35
C ARG A 66 -21.21 -2.55 5.23
N PRO A 67 -20.24 -2.91 6.10
CA PRO A 67 -18.86 -2.44 5.97
C PRO A 67 -18.11 -3.23 4.89
N PHE A 68 -17.39 -2.49 4.04
CA PHE A 68 -16.46 -3.03 3.05
C PHE A 68 -15.06 -2.51 3.34
N ARG A 69 -14.05 -3.36 3.23
CA ARG A 69 -12.69 -3.03 3.63
C ARG A 69 -11.73 -3.16 2.49
N PHE A 70 -10.96 -2.12 2.29
CA PHE A 70 -9.83 -2.08 1.40
C PHE A 70 -8.54 -1.97 2.21
N TYR A 71 -7.43 -2.38 1.63
CA TYR A 71 -6.12 -2.27 2.25
C TYR A 71 -5.15 -1.62 1.26
N PRO A 72 -5.35 -0.34 0.92
CA PRO A 72 -4.48 0.38 0.01
C PRO A 72 -3.12 0.68 0.62
N TYR A 73 -2.11 0.73 -0.24
CA TYR A 73 -0.77 1.20 0.13
C TYR A 73 -0.68 2.69 -0.10
N ALA A 74 -0.49 3.47 0.95
CA ALA A 74 -0.31 4.91 0.88
C ALA A 74 1.19 5.23 0.82
N ILE A 75 1.61 6.04 -0.17
CA ILE A 75 3.03 6.39 -0.38
C ILE A 75 3.35 7.74 0.24
N GLY A 76 2.42 8.69 0.19
CA GLY A 76 2.68 10.04 0.65
C GLY A 76 1.43 10.85 0.97
N GLN A 77 1.65 12.09 1.39
CA GLN A 77 0.57 13.01 1.78
C GLN A 77 -0.29 13.50 0.60
N LEU A 78 0.22 13.34 -0.63
CA LEU A 78 -0.42 13.82 -1.85
C LEU A 78 -1.23 12.74 -2.57
N ASP A 79 -1.39 11.56 -1.95
CA ASP A 79 -2.23 10.51 -2.50
C ASP A 79 -3.70 10.91 -2.38
N ASP A 80 -4.35 11.04 -3.52
CA ASP A 80 -5.81 11.17 -3.61
C ASP A 80 -6.41 9.83 -4.02
N TRP A 81 -7.66 9.60 -3.65
CA TRP A 81 -8.36 8.36 -3.94
C TRP A 81 -9.71 8.64 -4.57
N ARG A 82 -10.06 7.82 -5.57
CA ARG A 82 -11.36 7.84 -6.24
C ARG A 82 -12.08 6.54 -5.98
N LEU A 83 -13.31 6.62 -5.53
CA LEU A 83 -14.20 5.49 -5.37
C LEU A 83 -15.20 5.46 -6.51
N THR A 84 -15.30 4.33 -7.21
CA THR A 84 -16.22 4.15 -8.32
C THR A 84 -17.12 2.94 -8.02
N TRP A 85 -18.41 3.13 -8.15
CA TRP A 85 -19.39 2.06 -8.19
C TRP A 85 -19.49 1.50 -9.60
N ILE A 86 -19.50 0.18 -9.72
CA ILE A 86 -19.73 -0.55 -10.97
C ILE A 86 -20.90 -1.48 -10.71
N ASP A 87 -22.00 -1.26 -11.40
CA ASP A 87 -23.20 -2.11 -11.27
C ASP A 87 -23.04 -3.46 -11.98
N SER A 88 -24.09 -4.31 -11.90
CA SER A 88 -24.11 -5.62 -12.55
C SER A 88 -24.07 -5.56 -14.08
N GLU A 89 -24.45 -4.42 -14.65
CA GLU A 89 -24.44 -4.17 -16.11
C GLU A 89 -23.11 -3.61 -16.60
N GLY A 90 -22.21 -3.23 -15.65
CA GLY A 90 -20.91 -2.65 -15.96
C GLY A 90 -20.90 -1.12 -16.03
N ASN A 91 -22.04 -0.44 -15.76
CA ASN A 91 -22.07 1.01 -15.73
C ASN A 91 -21.26 1.53 -14.55
N ARG A 92 -20.51 2.61 -14.80
CA ARG A 92 -19.55 3.17 -13.83
C ARG A 92 -20.05 4.53 -13.33
N ARG A 93 -20.12 4.68 -12.01
CA ARG A 93 -20.48 5.93 -11.36
C ARG A 93 -19.44 6.27 -10.30
N VAL A 94 -18.82 7.44 -10.40
CA VAL A 94 -17.93 7.96 -9.37
C VAL A 94 -18.75 8.34 -8.14
N LEU A 95 -18.31 7.86 -6.97
CA LEU A 95 -18.91 8.22 -5.68
C LEU A 95 -18.05 9.32 -5.06
N GLU A 96 -18.56 10.53 -5.05
CA GLU A 96 -17.87 11.67 -4.46
C GLU A 96 -18.04 11.63 -2.95
N THR A 97 -16.93 11.54 -2.22
CA THR A 97 -16.90 11.71 -0.76
C THR A 97 -15.66 12.52 -0.37
N ALA A 98 -15.86 13.59 0.36
CA ALA A 98 -14.78 14.44 0.87
C ALA A 98 -13.85 13.69 1.84
N GLU A 99 -14.35 12.60 2.43
CA GLU A 99 -13.64 11.81 3.45
C GLU A 99 -12.65 10.80 2.87
N LEU A 100 -12.61 10.62 1.54
CA LEU A 100 -11.61 9.77 0.88
C LEU A 100 -10.20 10.37 0.88
N LYS A 101 -10.05 11.61 1.31
CA LYS A 101 -8.76 12.26 1.44
C LYS A 101 -8.09 11.89 2.77
N PRO A 102 -7.07 11.01 2.77
CA PRO A 102 -6.47 10.56 4.00
C PRO A 102 -5.66 11.67 4.67
N ARG A 103 -5.67 11.69 6.00
CA ARG A 103 -4.74 12.49 6.79
C ARG A 103 -3.56 11.62 7.18
N VAL A 104 -2.35 12.09 6.96
CA VAL A 104 -1.14 11.34 7.35
C VAL A 104 -0.93 11.45 8.85
N GLY A 105 -0.56 10.34 9.47
CA GLY A 105 -0.25 10.21 10.87
C GLY A 105 0.96 9.30 11.12
N VAL A 106 1.14 8.95 12.37
CA VAL A 106 2.14 7.97 12.84
C VAL A 106 1.44 6.68 13.23
N PRO A 107 2.16 5.55 13.31
CA PRO A 107 1.58 4.31 13.83
C PRO A 107 0.94 4.54 15.20
N THR A 108 -0.27 4.03 15.38
CA THR A 108 -1.08 4.30 16.58
C THR A 108 -1.28 3.05 17.43
N THR A 109 -1.53 3.26 18.73
CA THR A 109 -1.97 2.21 19.64
C THR A 109 -3.46 2.32 19.83
N VAL A 110 -4.17 1.19 19.72
CA VAL A 110 -5.62 1.13 19.82
C VAL A 110 -6.08 0.25 20.99
N LEU A 111 -7.15 0.64 21.65
CA LEU A 111 -7.88 -0.21 22.57
C LEU A 111 -8.89 -1.02 21.76
N LEU A 112 -8.81 -2.35 21.83
CA LEU A 112 -9.82 -3.21 21.22
C LEU A 112 -11.07 -3.27 22.10
N GLU A 113 -12.23 -3.17 21.45
CA GLU A 113 -13.52 -3.19 22.09
C GLU A 113 -14.39 -4.33 21.57
N THR A 114 -15.15 -4.92 22.47
CA THR A 114 -16.20 -5.89 22.10
C THR A 114 -17.32 -5.19 21.34
N PRO A 115 -17.85 -5.80 20.25
CA PRO A 115 -18.94 -5.22 19.48
C PRO A 115 -20.14 -4.82 20.32
N GLY A 116 -20.69 -3.63 20.05
CA GLY A 116 -21.87 -3.11 20.76
C GLY A 116 -21.60 -2.50 22.13
N ARG A 117 -20.36 -2.42 22.56
CA ARG A 117 -19.98 -1.68 23.76
C ARG A 117 -20.09 -0.18 23.49
N LEU A 118 -21.02 0.48 24.18
CA LEU A 118 -21.07 1.94 24.20
C LEU A 118 -19.94 2.45 25.11
N THR A 119 -18.80 2.72 24.53
CA THR A 119 -17.75 3.45 25.24
C THR A 119 -18.09 4.92 25.29
N SER A 120 -17.93 5.52 26.46
CA SER A 120 -18.00 6.97 26.60
C SER A 120 -16.99 7.61 25.67
N ARG A 121 -17.44 8.52 24.78
CA ARG A 121 -16.62 9.35 23.87
C ARG A 121 -15.64 10.25 24.65
N GLY A 122 -14.67 9.69 25.30
CA GLY A 122 -13.71 10.42 26.14
C GLY A 122 -12.51 9.57 26.51
N GLY A 123 -12.39 8.39 25.87
CA GLY A 123 -11.24 7.51 26.07
C GLY A 123 -9.93 8.17 25.65
N ARG A 124 -8.89 7.95 26.45
CA ARG A 124 -7.53 8.46 26.23
C ARG A 124 -6.82 7.79 25.02
N LEU A 125 -7.34 6.66 24.55
CA LEU A 125 -6.83 5.91 23.41
C LEU A 125 -7.89 5.82 22.31
N PRO A 126 -7.47 5.81 21.03
CA PRO A 126 -8.33 5.42 19.93
C PRO A 126 -8.90 4.03 20.16
N THR A 127 -10.19 3.86 19.95
CA THR A 127 -10.86 2.57 20.11
C THR A 127 -11.09 1.92 18.75
N LEU A 128 -10.96 0.60 18.69
CA LEU A 128 -11.20 -0.20 17.50
C LEU A 128 -12.10 -1.37 17.88
N ASP A 129 -13.24 -1.49 17.20
CA ASP A 129 -14.08 -2.70 17.32
C ASP A 129 -13.24 -3.93 16.91
N GLU A 130 -13.26 -4.97 17.75
CA GLU A 130 -12.45 -6.18 17.50
C GLU A 130 -12.75 -6.84 16.16
N THR A 131 -13.98 -6.69 15.63
CA THR A 131 -14.37 -7.20 14.31
C THR A 131 -13.70 -6.45 13.17
N TRP A 132 -13.17 -5.25 13.44
CA TRP A 132 -12.46 -4.42 12.46
C TRP A 132 -10.96 -4.74 12.39
N PHE A 133 -10.45 -5.55 13.31
CA PHE A 133 -9.07 -6.01 13.19
C PHE A 133 -8.86 -6.74 11.85
N PRO A 134 -7.81 -6.41 11.08
CA PRO A 134 -7.64 -6.94 9.73
C PRO A 134 -7.31 -8.44 9.74
N PRO A 135 -7.87 -9.23 8.81
CA PRO A 135 -7.57 -10.65 8.67
C PRO A 135 -6.23 -10.92 7.96
N VAL A 136 -5.49 -9.86 7.57
CA VAL A 136 -4.20 -9.94 6.86
C VAL A 136 -3.18 -9.06 7.56
N SER A 137 -2.00 -9.61 7.82
CA SER A 137 -0.95 -8.93 8.59
C SER A 137 -0.35 -7.72 7.89
N THR A 138 -0.39 -7.64 6.55
CA THR A 138 0.06 -6.45 5.82
C THR A 138 -0.75 -5.20 6.17
N ALA A 139 -2.02 -5.37 6.53
CA ALA A 139 -2.88 -4.25 6.90
C ALA A 139 -2.60 -3.72 8.31
N THR A 140 -1.72 -4.33 9.07
CA THR A 140 -1.34 -3.91 10.44
C THR A 140 -0.12 -3.00 10.48
N ASP A 141 0.43 -2.61 9.33
CA ASP A 141 1.63 -1.74 9.26
C ASP A 141 1.45 -0.39 9.99
N GLY A 142 0.20 0.12 10.05
CA GLY A 142 -0.15 1.34 10.77
C GLY A 142 -0.38 1.17 12.28
N LEU A 143 -0.17 -0.05 12.84
CA LEU A 143 -0.42 -0.38 14.24
C LEU A 143 0.90 -0.42 15.02
N ALA A 144 1.04 0.49 16.00
CA ALA A 144 2.15 0.48 16.95
C ALA A 144 1.88 -0.46 18.12
N GLY A 145 0.64 -0.47 18.61
CA GLY A 145 0.24 -1.27 19.75
C GLY A 145 -1.25 -1.64 19.76
N VAL A 146 -1.55 -2.69 20.49
CA VAL A 146 -2.91 -3.15 20.77
C VAL A 146 -3.07 -3.30 22.27
N VAL A 147 -4.14 -2.73 22.80
CA VAL A 147 -4.53 -2.82 24.22
C VAL A 147 -5.73 -3.75 24.33
N LEU A 148 -5.64 -4.75 25.23
CA LEU A 148 -6.67 -5.75 25.45
C LEU A 148 -7.07 -5.78 26.94
N ASP A 149 -8.37 -5.69 27.22
CA ASP A 149 -8.98 -5.90 28.53
C ASP A 149 -9.86 -7.17 28.57
N HIS A 150 -9.89 -7.90 27.46
CA HIS A 150 -10.68 -9.11 27.27
C HIS A 150 -10.07 -10.05 26.23
N VAL A 151 -10.60 -11.25 26.11
CA VAL A 151 -10.22 -12.20 25.05
C VAL A 151 -11.02 -11.89 23.78
N PRO A 152 -10.36 -11.47 22.66
CA PRO A 152 -11.06 -11.15 21.42
C PRO A 152 -11.74 -12.40 20.81
N ARG A 153 -12.95 -12.22 20.29
CA ARG A 153 -13.73 -13.26 19.60
C ARG A 153 -13.39 -13.34 18.11
N TRP A 154 -12.11 -13.46 17.81
CA TRP A 154 -11.65 -13.47 16.42
C TRP A 154 -11.81 -14.84 15.78
N ASP A 155 -12.08 -14.81 14.46
CA ASP A 155 -11.90 -15.95 13.55
C ASP A 155 -10.41 -16.28 13.37
N LEU A 156 -10.14 -17.45 12.80
CA LEU A 156 -8.78 -17.94 12.60
C LEU A 156 -7.91 -16.98 11.75
N PRO A 157 -8.40 -16.35 10.65
CA PRO A 157 -7.62 -15.38 9.90
C PRO A 157 -7.15 -14.17 10.73
N ARG A 158 -8.03 -13.60 11.56
CA ARG A 158 -7.68 -12.45 12.42
C ARG A 158 -6.69 -12.84 13.52
N ARG A 159 -6.89 -13.98 14.16
CA ARG A 159 -5.92 -14.50 15.15
C ARG A 159 -4.54 -14.68 14.55
N ARG A 160 -4.46 -15.29 13.37
CA ARG A 160 -3.18 -15.45 12.66
C ARG A 160 -2.56 -14.09 12.27
N SER A 161 -3.36 -13.17 11.75
CA SER A 161 -2.90 -11.82 11.41
C SER A 161 -2.33 -11.09 12.63
N PHE A 162 -3.00 -11.19 13.78
CA PHE A 162 -2.55 -10.59 15.04
C PHE A 162 -1.23 -11.20 15.53
N LEU A 163 -1.12 -12.52 15.54
CA LEU A 163 0.11 -13.20 15.95
C LEU A 163 1.28 -12.86 15.03
N GLN A 164 1.05 -12.82 13.72
CA GLN A 164 2.04 -12.40 12.75
C GLN A 164 2.49 -10.94 12.97
N TRP A 165 1.55 -10.04 13.26
CA TRP A 165 1.86 -8.67 13.59
C TRP A 165 2.69 -8.58 14.89
N LEU A 166 2.32 -9.34 15.93
CA LEU A 166 3.08 -9.39 17.18
C LEU A 166 4.50 -9.88 16.93
N GLU A 167 4.69 -10.98 16.22
CA GLU A 167 6.00 -11.53 15.89
C GLU A 167 6.90 -10.56 15.12
N ARG A 168 6.31 -9.68 14.28
CA ARG A 168 7.00 -8.65 13.49
C ARG A 168 7.36 -7.40 14.29
N GLY A 169 7.14 -7.38 15.60
CA GLY A 169 7.51 -6.27 16.47
C GLY A 169 6.33 -5.51 17.08
N GLY A 170 5.10 -5.99 16.91
CA GLY A 170 3.93 -5.39 17.55
C GLY A 170 4.04 -5.40 19.07
N THR A 171 3.40 -4.45 19.73
CA THR A 171 3.35 -4.38 21.19
C THR A 171 1.92 -4.57 21.68
N VAL A 172 1.71 -5.59 22.51
CA VAL A 172 0.40 -5.87 23.14
C VAL A 172 0.44 -5.43 24.59
N HIS A 173 -0.53 -4.65 25.00
CA HIS A 173 -0.74 -4.28 26.41
C HIS A 173 -1.96 -5.02 26.91
N LEU A 174 -1.76 -5.88 27.90
CA LEU A 174 -2.80 -6.61 28.60
C LEU A 174 -3.18 -5.81 29.84
N LEU A 175 -4.41 -5.36 29.90
CA LEU A 175 -4.98 -4.70 31.07
C LEU A 175 -5.72 -5.73 31.92
N GLU A 176 -5.95 -5.39 33.18
CA GLU A 176 -6.87 -6.13 34.03
C GLU A 176 -8.28 -6.06 33.47
N THR A 177 -9.06 -7.13 33.67
CA THR A 177 -10.48 -7.16 33.38
C THR A 177 -11.22 -6.16 34.28
N ARG A 178 -12.49 -5.95 34.04
CA ARG A 178 -13.33 -5.10 34.91
C ARG A 178 -13.45 -5.63 36.36
N SER A 179 -13.21 -6.93 36.55
CA SER A 179 -13.20 -7.56 37.88
C SER A 179 -11.85 -7.42 38.60
N GLY A 180 -10.84 -6.79 37.98
CA GLY A 180 -9.48 -6.70 38.51
C GLY A 180 -8.68 -7.98 38.37
N GLU A 181 -9.10 -8.88 37.49
CA GLU A 181 -8.42 -10.14 37.24
C GLU A 181 -7.59 -10.05 35.96
N ASP A 182 -6.54 -10.85 35.89
CA ASP A 182 -5.75 -11.03 34.66
C ASP A 182 -6.57 -11.70 33.55
N VAL A 183 -6.44 -11.19 32.31
CA VAL A 183 -7.03 -11.84 31.14
C VAL A 183 -6.28 -13.14 30.85
N VAL A 184 -6.99 -14.26 30.76
CA VAL A 184 -6.44 -15.58 30.41
C VAL A 184 -6.88 -15.97 29.01
N PHE A 185 -5.91 -16.20 28.14
CA PHE A 185 -6.14 -16.54 26.74
C PHE A 185 -6.10 -18.06 26.52
N GLY A 186 -6.95 -18.56 25.62
CA GLY A 186 -6.97 -19.95 25.17
C GLY A 186 -6.50 -20.14 23.72
N GLY A 187 -6.35 -21.40 23.31
CA GLY A 187 -6.00 -21.76 21.92
C GLY A 187 -4.69 -21.15 21.44
N ASP A 188 -4.71 -20.59 20.22
CA ASP A 188 -3.54 -19.98 19.59
C ASP A 188 -3.03 -18.76 20.35
N LEU A 189 -3.91 -18.07 21.07
CA LEU A 189 -3.58 -16.86 21.84
C LEU A 189 -2.95 -17.18 23.23
N LYS A 190 -2.83 -18.46 23.60
CA LYS A 190 -2.23 -18.90 24.88
C LYS A 190 -0.79 -18.37 25.05
N ILE A 191 -0.10 -18.07 23.97
CA ILE A 191 1.23 -17.47 23.99
C ILE A 191 1.29 -16.09 24.68
N LEU A 192 0.14 -15.40 24.81
CA LEU A 192 0.01 -14.14 25.55
C LEU A 192 0.01 -14.32 27.08
N ASN A 193 -0.20 -15.55 27.55
CA ASN A 193 -0.23 -15.89 28.97
C ASN A 193 1.21 -16.06 29.52
N GLY A 194 1.87 -15.02 29.85
CA GLY A 194 3.16 -15.08 30.54
C GLY A 194 3.03 -14.66 32.01
N ASN A 195 3.85 -15.24 32.90
CA ASN A 195 3.90 -14.84 34.30
C ASN A 195 4.77 -13.61 34.54
N ASN A 196 5.50 -13.15 33.51
CA ASN A 196 6.37 -11.99 33.60
C ASN A 196 5.63 -10.73 33.17
N ALA A 197 5.96 -9.58 33.76
CA ALA A 197 5.42 -8.28 33.37
C ALA A 197 5.63 -7.97 31.87
N VAL A 198 6.71 -8.50 31.28
CA VAL A 198 7.02 -8.37 29.85
C VAL A 198 7.40 -9.75 29.30
N VAL A 199 6.69 -10.20 28.28
CA VAL A 199 6.98 -11.43 27.53
C VAL A 199 7.34 -11.07 26.12
N ARG A 200 8.42 -11.62 25.57
CA ARG A 200 8.82 -11.45 24.17
C ARG A 200 8.26 -12.59 23.33
N HIS A 201 7.73 -12.23 22.15
CA HIS A 201 7.30 -13.19 21.15
C HIS A 201 7.79 -12.75 19.77
N GLY A 202 8.78 -13.47 19.23
CA GLY A 202 9.54 -13.00 18.07
C GLY A 202 10.27 -11.69 18.39
N THR A 203 10.04 -10.66 17.59
CA THR A 203 10.53 -9.29 17.84
C THR A 203 9.53 -8.44 18.63
N GLY A 204 8.30 -8.95 18.83
CA GLY A 204 7.25 -8.25 19.55
C GLY A 204 7.26 -8.46 21.05
N ARG A 205 6.35 -7.76 21.73
CA ARG A 205 6.27 -7.72 23.19
C ARG A 205 4.84 -7.77 23.67
N VAL A 206 4.62 -8.51 24.73
CA VAL A 206 3.37 -8.54 25.52
C VAL A 206 3.70 -7.95 26.88
N ILE A 207 3.01 -6.88 27.26
CA ILE A 207 3.26 -6.13 28.49
C ILE A 207 1.97 -6.20 29.33
N ARG A 208 2.07 -6.76 30.55
CA ARG A 208 0.95 -6.74 31.50
C ARG A 208 0.98 -5.44 32.27
N GLN A 209 -0.17 -4.82 32.38
CA GLN A 209 -0.38 -3.57 33.11
C GLN A 209 -1.21 -3.85 34.38
N PRO A 210 -0.81 -3.33 35.53
CA PRO A 210 -1.50 -3.55 36.80
C PRO A 210 -2.68 -2.60 36.98
N PHE A 211 -3.45 -2.34 35.95
CA PHE A 211 -4.62 -1.46 35.97
C PHE A 211 -5.60 -1.82 34.86
N GLY A 212 -6.87 -1.44 35.05
CA GLY A 212 -7.94 -1.59 34.08
C GLY A 212 -8.08 -0.40 33.12
N VAL A 213 -9.02 -0.49 32.18
CA VAL A 213 -9.27 0.55 31.16
C VAL A 213 -9.63 1.90 31.79
N ALA A 214 -10.32 1.91 32.91
CA ALA A 214 -10.74 3.14 33.60
C ALA A 214 -9.57 3.93 34.18
N ASP A 215 -8.49 3.23 34.52
CA ASP A 215 -7.34 3.75 35.24
C ASP A 215 -6.14 4.03 34.33
N ILE A 216 -6.35 4.02 33.01
CA ILE A 216 -5.28 4.35 32.06
C ILE A 216 -4.71 5.75 32.38
N PRO A 217 -3.41 5.88 32.70
CA PRO A 217 -2.82 7.16 33.10
C PRO A 217 -2.91 8.24 32.00
N ASP A 218 -2.97 9.49 32.41
CA ASP A 218 -2.83 10.63 31.50
C ASP A 218 -1.44 10.59 30.87
N GLY A 219 -1.38 10.59 29.53
CA GLY A 219 -0.13 10.48 28.84
C GLY A 219 0.35 9.04 28.55
N PHE A 220 -0.50 8.04 28.82
CA PHE A 220 -0.30 6.68 28.30
C PHE A 220 -0.32 6.71 26.78
N SER A 221 0.76 7.23 26.24
CA SER A 221 1.01 7.35 24.79
C SER A 221 2.15 6.42 24.46
N ILE A 222 1.82 5.25 24.01
CA ILE A 222 2.78 4.28 23.54
C ILE A 222 3.24 4.73 22.17
N GLY A 223 4.52 5.15 22.06
CA GLY A 223 5.13 5.52 20.80
C GLY A 223 5.66 6.94 20.66
N LYS A 224 5.54 7.80 21.66
CA LYS A 224 6.34 9.04 21.67
C LYS A 224 7.75 8.71 22.14
N LYS A 225 8.78 9.02 21.30
CA LYS A 225 10.17 9.15 21.77
C LYS A 225 10.16 9.97 23.07
N PRO A 226 10.85 9.53 24.13
CA PRO A 226 10.95 10.33 25.33
C PRO A 226 11.72 11.62 25.00
N GLY A 227 10.98 12.71 24.82
CA GLY A 227 11.55 14.04 24.98
C GLY A 227 12.00 14.14 26.43
N LYS A 228 13.24 14.56 26.65
CA LYS A 228 13.83 14.80 27.95
C LYS A 228 12.86 15.54 28.87
N GLN A 229 12.22 14.81 29.78
CA GLN A 229 11.69 15.37 31.00
C GLN A 229 11.78 14.34 32.12
N ALA A 230 12.35 14.83 33.21
CA ALA A 230 12.86 14.12 34.32
C ALA A 230 11.80 13.39 35.15
N GLY A 231 12.21 12.24 35.70
CA GLY A 231 11.88 11.85 37.06
C GLY A 231 10.58 11.13 37.27
N ILE A 232 10.50 9.90 36.83
CA ILE A 232 10.01 8.74 37.61
C ILE A 232 10.61 7.53 36.87
N ASP A 233 11.43 6.77 37.56
CA ASP A 233 12.05 5.53 37.09
C ASP A 233 10.99 4.43 36.93
N THR A 234 10.23 4.50 35.90
CA THR A 234 9.61 3.32 35.30
C THR A 234 10.54 2.84 34.21
N LEU A 235 11.12 1.68 34.43
CA LEU A 235 12.02 0.94 33.54
C LEU A 235 11.81 1.24 32.06
N SER A 236 12.34 2.34 31.59
CA SER A 236 12.56 2.67 30.21
C SER A 236 13.73 1.81 29.73
N MET A 237 13.49 0.51 29.56
CA MET A 237 14.35 -0.29 28.70
C MET A 237 14.21 0.28 27.30
N GLY A 238 15.28 0.95 26.88
CA GLY A 238 15.39 1.70 25.66
C GLY A 238 14.75 0.98 24.47
N ASN A 239 13.81 1.65 23.85
CA ASN A 239 13.36 1.34 22.53
C ASN A 239 14.46 1.76 21.53
N GLU A 240 15.60 1.12 21.56
CA GLU A 240 16.50 1.02 20.41
C GLU A 240 15.97 -0.05 19.44
N PHE A 241 14.71 0.05 19.09
CA PHE A 241 14.29 -0.41 17.80
C PHE A 241 14.31 0.82 16.89
N GLU A 242 15.45 1.07 16.26
CA GLU A 242 15.39 1.59 14.91
C GLU A 242 14.49 0.60 14.16
N PRO A 243 13.35 1.06 13.58
CA PRO A 243 12.62 0.23 12.63
C PRO A 243 13.68 -0.21 11.63
N VAL A 244 13.82 -1.51 11.42
CA VAL A 244 14.71 -2.13 10.41
C VAL A 244 14.67 -1.18 9.24
N ALA A 245 15.79 -0.50 8.97
CA ALA A 245 15.90 0.78 8.26
C ALA A 245 14.87 0.79 7.15
N ALA A 246 13.87 1.63 7.27
CA ALA A 246 12.64 1.51 6.48
C ALA A 246 13.10 1.40 5.03
N ILE A 247 12.98 0.21 4.45
CA ILE A 247 13.50 -0.05 3.11
C ILE A 247 12.86 1.02 2.26
N ASP A 248 13.66 1.91 1.69
CA ASP A 248 13.16 3.02 0.90
C ASP A 248 12.55 2.42 -0.38
N ASP A 249 11.25 2.18 -0.33
CA ASP A 249 10.49 1.64 -1.45
C ASP A 249 10.72 2.46 -2.72
N ALA A 250 10.86 3.77 -2.59
CA ALA A 250 11.09 4.66 -3.73
C ALA A 250 12.47 4.42 -4.36
N ALA A 251 13.50 4.24 -3.54
CA ALA A 251 14.84 3.90 -4.04
C ALA A 251 14.86 2.52 -4.70
N LEU A 252 14.19 1.52 -4.12
CA LEU A 252 14.07 0.19 -4.71
C LEU A 252 13.32 0.20 -6.04
N PHE A 253 12.18 0.88 -6.13
CA PHE A 253 11.44 1.03 -7.39
C PHE A 253 12.26 1.79 -8.43
N SER A 254 12.99 2.82 -8.03
CA SER A 254 13.91 3.55 -8.91
C SER A 254 15.01 2.64 -9.47
N ALA A 255 15.60 1.81 -8.61
CA ALA A 255 16.63 0.85 -9.01
C ALA A 255 16.07 -0.22 -9.95
N LEU A 256 14.93 -0.84 -9.61
CA LEU A 256 14.28 -1.82 -10.48
C LEU A 256 13.91 -1.21 -11.83
N ARG A 257 13.34 -0.01 -11.84
CA ARG A 257 12.99 0.72 -13.06
C ARG A 257 14.19 1.05 -13.91
N SER A 258 15.34 1.40 -13.31
CA SER A 258 16.58 1.64 -14.07
C SER A 258 17.08 0.38 -14.77
N MET A 259 16.89 -0.79 -14.14
CA MET A 259 17.28 -2.10 -14.71
C MET A 259 16.30 -2.61 -15.78
N THR A 260 15.05 -2.14 -15.78
CA THR A 260 14.02 -2.56 -16.76
C THR A 260 13.94 -1.65 -17.96
N ARG A 261 14.50 -0.43 -17.87
CA ARG A 261 14.54 0.50 -19.01
C ARG A 261 15.40 -0.07 -20.12
N PRO A 262 14.92 -0.12 -21.37
CA PRO A 262 15.73 -0.55 -22.50
C PRO A 262 16.93 0.38 -22.67
N HIS A 263 18.12 -0.20 -22.80
CA HIS A 263 19.34 0.54 -23.06
C HIS A 263 19.32 1.07 -24.50
N ARG A 264 18.73 2.25 -24.69
CA ARG A 264 18.77 2.94 -25.97
C ARG A 264 20.12 3.62 -26.14
N ASN A 265 20.79 3.34 -27.28
CA ASN A 265 22.04 3.96 -27.60
C ASN A 265 21.80 5.39 -28.13
N TRP A 266 21.41 6.30 -27.25
CA TRP A 266 21.10 7.70 -27.57
C TRP A 266 22.20 8.40 -28.35
N PRO A 267 23.52 8.23 -28.03
CA PRO A 267 24.58 8.83 -28.80
C PRO A 267 24.53 8.42 -30.28
N LEU A 268 24.30 7.15 -30.57
CA LEU A 268 24.14 6.66 -31.93
C LEU A 268 22.98 7.33 -32.67
N ILE A 269 21.84 7.44 -32.01
CA ILE A 269 20.65 8.09 -32.58
C ILE A 269 20.93 9.57 -32.89
N TYR A 270 21.58 10.30 -31.95
CA TYR A 270 21.95 11.70 -32.17
C TYR A 270 22.93 11.86 -33.33
N VAL A 271 23.98 11.03 -33.42
CA VAL A 271 24.94 11.06 -34.54
C VAL A 271 24.22 10.80 -35.87
N MET A 272 23.32 9.81 -35.90
CA MET A 272 22.52 9.53 -37.09
C MET A 272 21.60 10.71 -37.47
N CYS A 273 20.97 11.36 -36.52
CA CYS A 273 20.17 12.57 -36.77
C CYS A 273 21.03 13.72 -37.33
N LEU A 274 22.23 13.93 -36.78
CA LEU A 274 23.14 14.96 -37.28
C LEU A 274 23.61 14.67 -38.70
N VAL A 275 23.98 13.41 -39.02
CA VAL A 275 24.35 13.01 -40.39
C VAL A 275 23.18 13.20 -41.33
N TYR A 276 21.96 12.80 -40.92
CA TYR A 276 20.74 13.02 -41.71
C TYR A 276 20.48 14.51 -42.01
N MET A 277 20.58 15.36 -41.00
CA MET A 277 20.43 16.81 -41.18
C MET A 277 21.51 17.40 -42.05
N GLY A 278 22.77 16.96 -41.88
CA GLY A 278 23.90 17.39 -42.69
C GLY A 278 23.77 17.01 -44.17
N LEU A 279 23.21 15.86 -44.46
CA LEU A 279 22.95 15.44 -45.83
C LEU A 279 21.78 16.18 -46.48
N LEU A 280 20.69 16.42 -45.69
CA LEU A 280 19.52 17.11 -46.24
C LEU A 280 19.75 18.60 -46.51
N PHE A 281 20.36 19.34 -45.58
CA PHE A 281 20.48 20.80 -45.68
C PHE A 281 21.77 21.22 -46.42
N PRO A 282 22.98 21.09 -45.85
CA PRO A 282 24.17 21.54 -46.54
C PRO A 282 24.50 20.64 -47.76
N GLY A 283 24.29 19.32 -47.67
CA GLY A 283 24.52 18.39 -48.76
C GLY A 283 23.57 18.65 -49.93
N GLY A 284 22.30 18.82 -49.69
CA GLY A 284 21.30 19.17 -50.70
C GLY A 284 21.57 20.52 -51.36
N PHE A 285 21.98 21.53 -50.56
CA PHE A 285 22.34 22.85 -51.07
C PHE A 285 23.59 22.81 -51.99
N LEU A 286 24.67 22.21 -51.52
CA LEU A 286 25.90 22.06 -52.31
C LEU A 286 25.69 21.27 -53.64
N PHE A 287 24.85 20.24 -53.57
CA PHE A 287 24.53 19.44 -54.75
C PHE A 287 23.66 20.23 -55.74
N GLY A 288 22.75 21.11 -55.22
CA GLY A 288 21.90 21.98 -56.05
C GLY A 288 22.64 23.12 -56.74
N GLN A 289 23.73 23.63 -56.15
CA GLN A 289 24.57 24.71 -56.77
C GLN A 289 25.27 24.29 -58.06
N GLY A 290 25.44 23.01 -58.30
CA GLY A 290 26.18 22.48 -59.46
C GLY A 290 25.46 22.53 -60.79
N GLY A 291 24.34 23.26 -60.97
CA GLY A 291 23.60 23.36 -62.24
C GLY A 291 22.94 22.05 -62.69
N ARG A 292 22.71 21.12 -61.78
CA ARG A 292 22.09 19.81 -62.03
C ARG A 292 20.59 19.91 -62.17
N ASP A 293 20.01 18.97 -62.93
CA ASP A 293 18.57 18.86 -63.07
C ASP A 293 17.84 18.80 -61.75
N PHE A 294 16.81 19.60 -61.60
CA PHE A 294 15.96 19.62 -60.40
C PHE A 294 15.45 18.22 -60.01
N ARG A 295 15.20 17.36 -60.99
CA ARG A 295 14.79 15.96 -60.80
C ARG A 295 15.84 15.14 -60.05
N ALA A 296 17.13 15.36 -60.34
CA ALA A 296 18.24 14.67 -59.68
C ALA A 296 18.37 15.11 -58.22
N VAL A 297 18.17 16.40 -57.93
CA VAL A 297 18.17 16.94 -56.53
C VAL A 297 17.00 16.34 -55.74
N LEU A 298 15.81 16.32 -56.33
CA LEU A 298 14.61 15.75 -55.68
C LEU A 298 14.77 14.25 -55.42
N ALA A 299 15.33 13.48 -56.37
CA ALA A 299 15.61 12.06 -56.22
C ALA A 299 16.61 11.78 -55.08
N LEU A 300 17.70 12.61 -54.99
CA LEU A 300 18.66 12.51 -53.90
C LEU A 300 18.03 12.76 -52.54
N LEU A 301 17.24 13.84 -52.39
CA LEU A 301 16.57 14.18 -51.14
C LEU A 301 15.56 13.09 -50.76
N GLY A 302 14.73 12.64 -51.70
CA GLY A 302 13.77 11.57 -51.46
C GLY A 302 14.45 10.24 -51.10
N GLY A 303 15.54 9.90 -51.81
CA GLY A 303 16.33 8.72 -51.48
C GLY A 303 16.95 8.78 -50.10
N THR A 304 17.48 9.94 -49.70
CA THR A 304 18.03 10.15 -48.35
C THR A 304 16.95 9.97 -47.27
N VAL A 305 15.75 10.53 -47.45
CA VAL A 305 14.63 10.37 -46.52
C VAL A 305 14.24 8.89 -46.40
N VAL A 306 14.08 8.18 -47.50
CA VAL A 306 13.72 6.75 -47.50
C VAL A 306 14.80 5.91 -46.81
N PHE A 307 16.06 6.15 -47.16
CA PHE A 307 17.19 5.45 -46.57
C PHE A 307 17.25 5.61 -45.05
N PHE A 308 17.20 6.85 -44.57
CA PHE A 308 17.23 7.09 -43.13
C PHE A 308 15.99 6.60 -42.41
N SER A 309 14.81 6.62 -43.05
CA SER A 309 13.60 6.02 -42.49
C SER A 309 13.76 4.52 -42.25
N VAL A 310 14.37 3.80 -43.21
CA VAL A 310 14.67 2.37 -43.04
C VAL A 310 15.72 2.15 -41.95
N VAL A 311 16.78 2.96 -41.92
CA VAL A 311 17.83 2.84 -40.88
C VAL A 311 17.27 3.10 -39.50
N PHE A 312 16.48 4.17 -39.30
CA PHE A 312 15.84 4.46 -38.03
C PHE A 312 14.87 3.35 -37.63
N PHE A 313 14.12 2.78 -38.57
CA PHE A 313 13.25 1.64 -38.31
C PHE A 313 14.06 0.43 -37.84
N LEU A 314 15.16 0.09 -38.47
CA LEU A 314 16.01 -1.05 -38.11
C LEU A 314 16.70 -0.84 -36.76
N VAL A 315 17.20 0.37 -36.47
CA VAL A 315 17.82 0.70 -35.20
C VAL A 315 16.77 0.70 -34.07
N GLY A 316 15.58 1.25 -34.33
CA GLY A 316 14.49 1.24 -33.35
C GLY A 316 13.95 -0.16 -33.09
N ARG A 317 13.95 -1.06 -34.08
CA ARG A 317 13.45 -2.44 -33.94
C ARG A 317 14.43 -3.36 -33.20
N ARG A 318 15.73 -3.01 -33.15
CA ARG A 318 16.76 -3.88 -32.55
C ARG A 318 16.57 -4.09 -31.04
N ASP A 319 15.84 -3.21 -30.35
CA ASP A 319 15.54 -3.31 -28.93
C ASP A 319 14.25 -4.11 -28.63
N ASP A 320 13.56 -4.61 -29.64
CA ASP A 320 12.23 -5.25 -29.53
C ASP A 320 12.30 -6.77 -29.24
N ILE A 321 13.46 -7.29 -28.86
CA ILE A 321 13.69 -8.75 -28.74
C ILE A 321 13.09 -9.34 -27.46
N SER A 322 12.87 -8.53 -26.41
CA SER A 322 12.19 -8.99 -25.18
C SER A 322 10.80 -8.39 -25.06
N THR A 323 9.80 -9.19 -25.31
CA THR A 323 8.39 -8.76 -25.28
C THR A 323 7.89 -8.41 -23.87
N PHE A 324 8.50 -8.98 -22.85
CA PHE A 324 8.11 -8.78 -21.45
C PHE A 324 9.27 -9.05 -20.49
N VAL A 325 9.60 -8.10 -19.65
CA VAL A 325 10.66 -8.23 -18.64
C VAL A 325 10.07 -8.03 -17.25
N ILE A 326 10.32 -9.01 -16.36
CA ILE A 326 9.99 -8.90 -14.94
C ILE A 326 11.30 -8.83 -14.16
N ARG A 327 11.40 -7.87 -13.27
CA ARG A 327 12.46 -7.76 -12.27
C ARG A 327 11.87 -7.78 -10.89
N THR A 328 12.48 -8.53 -10.00
CA THR A 328 12.00 -8.67 -8.63
C THR A 328 13.12 -8.41 -7.64
N ALA A 329 12.80 -7.73 -6.56
CA ALA A 329 13.62 -7.65 -5.37
C ALA A 329 12.82 -8.26 -4.22
N THR A 330 13.44 -9.14 -3.43
CA THR A 330 12.76 -9.83 -2.33
C THR A 330 13.60 -9.73 -1.07
N VAL A 331 12.97 -9.31 0.02
CA VAL A 331 13.54 -9.39 1.38
C VAL A 331 12.74 -10.43 2.15
N ALA A 332 13.44 -11.42 2.68
CA ALA A 332 12.84 -12.50 3.45
C ALA A 332 13.33 -12.41 4.91
N HIS A 333 12.41 -12.51 5.85
CA HIS A 333 12.69 -12.62 7.28
C HIS A 333 12.31 -14.01 7.77
N HIS A 334 13.26 -14.68 8.40
CA HIS A 334 13.00 -15.98 9.02
C HIS A 334 12.21 -15.76 10.32
N ARG A 335 11.13 -16.52 10.49
CA ARG A 335 10.31 -16.54 11.69
C ARG A 335 10.73 -17.67 12.63
N THR A 336 10.40 -17.51 13.90
CA THR A 336 10.72 -18.51 14.95
C THR A 336 10.01 -19.85 14.75
N ASP A 337 8.90 -19.87 14.04
CA ASP A 337 8.13 -21.08 13.70
C ASP A 337 8.62 -21.82 12.44
N GLY A 338 9.70 -21.33 11.82
CA GLY A 338 10.27 -21.91 10.60
C GLY A 338 9.66 -21.35 9.31
N ASP A 339 8.60 -20.56 9.39
CA ASP A 339 8.01 -19.89 8.25
C ASP A 339 8.88 -18.69 7.80
N LEU A 340 8.74 -18.28 6.55
CA LEU A 340 9.36 -17.09 5.99
C LEU A 340 8.30 -16.00 5.77
N ASP A 341 8.54 -14.84 6.36
CA ASP A 341 7.81 -13.62 5.99
C ASP A 341 8.62 -12.87 4.93
N TYR A 342 8.04 -12.62 3.76
CA TYR A 342 8.76 -11.94 2.68
C TYR A 342 7.99 -10.74 2.14
N ARG A 343 8.75 -9.69 1.82
CA ARG A 343 8.29 -8.53 1.07
C ARG A 343 8.96 -8.55 -0.30
N GLN A 344 8.16 -8.45 -1.34
CA GLN A 344 8.63 -8.53 -2.71
C GLN A 344 8.19 -7.30 -3.49
N TRP A 345 9.14 -6.70 -4.19
CA TRP A 345 8.90 -5.63 -5.16
C TRP A 345 9.05 -6.23 -6.56
N VAL A 346 8.11 -5.90 -7.43
CA VAL A 346 8.05 -6.43 -8.79
C VAL A 346 7.90 -5.27 -9.75
N GLU A 347 8.84 -5.12 -10.67
CA GLU A 347 8.75 -4.22 -11.81
C GLU A 347 8.53 -5.05 -13.06
N ALA A 348 7.48 -4.73 -13.81
CA ALA A 348 7.13 -5.39 -15.06
C ALA A 348 7.14 -4.37 -16.19
N ALA A 349 7.99 -4.59 -17.20
CA ALA A 349 8.05 -3.77 -18.41
C ALA A 349 7.53 -4.58 -19.60
N ALA A 350 6.54 -4.02 -20.30
CA ALA A 350 6.00 -4.58 -21.52
C ALA A 350 6.22 -3.61 -22.67
N ASN A 351 6.85 -4.07 -23.74
CA ASN A 351 7.11 -3.24 -24.94
C ASN A 351 5.88 -3.04 -25.82
N ARG A 352 4.84 -3.85 -25.63
CA ARG A 352 3.58 -3.71 -26.35
C ARG A 352 2.47 -3.30 -25.41
N GLY A 353 1.65 -2.32 -25.82
CA GLY A 353 0.40 -2.01 -25.16
C GLY A 353 -0.54 -3.22 -25.17
N GLY A 354 -1.25 -3.46 -24.08
CA GLY A 354 -2.16 -4.59 -23.96
C GLY A 354 -2.71 -4.75 -22.55
N ASN A 355 -3.60 -5.71 -22.38
CA ASN A 355 -4.14 -6.09 -21.08
C ASN A 355 -3.29 -7.24 -20.52
N TYR A 356 -2.61 -6.99 -19.42
CA TYR A 356 -1.80 -7.98 -18.71
C TYR A 356 -2.49 -8.36 -17.41
N ARG A 357 -2.54 -9.65 -17.13
CA ARG A 357 -3.11 -10.17 -15.87
C ARG A 357 -1.97 -10.66 -14.98
N PHE A 358 -1.84 -10.07 -13.81
CA PHE A 358 -0.94 -10.54 -12.76
C PHE A 358 -1.71 -11.40 -11.77
N THR A 359 -1.20 -12.60 -11.50
CA THR A 359 -1.76 -13.51 -10.49
C THR A 359 -0.72 -13.73 -9.40
N HIS A 360 -1.17 -13.63 -8.16
CA HIS A 360 -0.35 -13.88 -6.98
C HIS A 360 -0.92 -15.07 -6.21
N HIS A 361 -0.11 -16.10 -6.00
CA HIS A 361 -0.52 -17.33 -5.30
C HIS A 361 -0.18 -17.32 -3.81
N GLY A 362 0.50 -16.29 -3.31
CA GLY A 362 0.81 -16.12 -1.88
C GLY A 362 -0.39 -15.69 -1.04
N ARG A 363 -0.27 -15.82 0.28
CA ARG A 363 -1.28 -15.35 1.25
C ARG A 363 -1.28 -13.83 1.44
N GLY A 364 -0.26 -13.12 0.95
CA GLY A 364 -0.14 -11.68 1.02
C GLY A 364 -1.04 -10.93 0.05
N ARG A 365 -1.00 -9.60 0.10
CA ARG A 365 -1.70 -8.72 -0.82
C ARG A 365 -0.74 -8.21 -1.89
N LEU A 366 -1.19 -8.22 -3.14
CA LEU A 366 -0.51 -7.56 -4.24
C LEU A 366 -1.02 -6.12 -4.31
N TYR A 367 -0.10 -5.21 -4.47
CA TYR A 367 -0.38 -3.80 -4.62
C TYR A 367 0.43 -3.22 -5.79
N SER A 368 -0.15 -2.32 -6.59
CA SER A 368 0.58 -1.62 -7.65
C SER A 368 0.76 -0.14 -7.30
N THR A 369 1.96 0.35 -7.51
CA THR A 369 2.32 1.76 -7.27
C THR A 369 2.20 2.59 -8.54
#